data_25a49f0c9885a20401b15e72db04b0a8
#
_entry.id   25a49f0c9885a20401b15e72db04b0a8
#
_cell.length_a   1.000
_cell.length_b   1.000
_cell.length_c   1.000
_cell.angle_alpha   90.00
_cell.angle_beta   90.00
_cell.angle_gamma   90.00
#
_symmetry.space_group_name_H-M   'P 1'
#
loop_
_entity.id
_entity.type
_entity.pdbx_description
1 polymer ?
#
loop_
_entity_poly.entity_id
_entity_poly.type
_entity_poly.pdbx_seq_one_letter_code
_entity_poly.pdbx_strand_id
1 'polypeptide(L)'
;YKQQLRSDEVEMPVLLKDSPYSRAETLVLVHLRTVYQRESASGEGSVRIDIEDIEQTVLSYFADVDGGTAKQQRAIRSALDRLDREGIVQEETSGRYRITALVEVVLSVETLKELREWLRAQTVVAR
;
A
#
# COMPACT_ATOMS: atom_id res chain seq x y z
N TYR A 1 -16.01 -22.68 1.14
CA TYR A 1 -15.73 -22.28 0.92
C TYR A 1 -15.12 -22.19 0.31
N LYS A 2 -14.92 -22.18 -0.03
CA LYS A 2 -14.21 -22.09 -0.51
C LYS A 2 -13.83 -21.60 -1.28
N GLN A 3 -13.82 -21.43 -1.05
CA GLN A 3 -13.52 -20.66 -1.77
C GLN A 3 -12.51 -20.77 -2.70
N GLN A 4 -12.50 -20.42 -3.60
CA GLN A 4 -11.57 -20.50 -4.50
C GLN A 4 -10.58 -19.46 -4.38
N LEU A 5 -9.36 -19.70 -4.23
CA LEU A 5 -8.30 -18.74 -4.07
C LEU A 5 -7.69 -18.44 -5.43
N ARG A 6 -7.52 -17.18 -5.74
CA ARG A 6 -6.79 -16.80 -6.93
C ARG A 6 -5.31 -17.03 -6.70
N SER A 7 -4.54 -17.13 -7.76
CA SER A 7 -3.13 -17.40 -7.61
C SER A 7 -2.41 -16.34 -6.82
N ASP A 8 -2.77 -15.08 -6.98
CA ASP A 8 -2.10 -14.03 -6.23
C ASP A 8 -2.44 -14.13 -4.74
N GLU A 9 -3.61 -14.62 -4.40
CA GLU A 9 -3.96 -14.81 -3.01
C GLU A 9 -3.18 -15.95 -2.39
N VAL A 10 -2.95 -16.98 -3.15
CA VAL A 10 -2.19 -18.12 -2.66
C VAL A 10 -0.76 -17.72 -2.32
N GLU A 11 -0.21 -16.79 -3.08
CA GLU A 11 1.16 -16.34 -2.87
C GLU A 11 1.30 -15.34 -1.76
N MET A 12 0.21 -14.80 -1.26
CA MET A 12 0.27 -13.81 -0.22
C MET A 12 0.53 -14.42 1.14
N PRO A 13 1.21 -13.69 2.03
CA PRO A 13 1.34 -14.15 3.42
C PRO A 13 -0.03 -14.34 4.06
N VAL A 14 -0.10 -15.19 5.05
CA VAL A 14 -1.34 -15.47 5.75
C VAL A 14 -1.98 -14.19 6.27
N LEU A 15 -1.18 -13.25 6.73
CA LEU A 15 -1.70 -11.99 7.24
C LEU A 15 -2.48 -11.23 6.19
N LEU A 16 -2.03 -11.28 4.95
CA LEU A 16 -2.73 -10.60 3.88
C LEU A 16 -4.00 -11.31 3.47
N LYS A 17 -4.02 -12.63 3.58
CA LYS A 17 -5.22 -13.37 3.24
C LYS A 17 -6.37 -13.02 4.13
N ASP A 18 -6.07 -12.69 5.39
CA ASP A 18 -7.10 -12.33 6.34
C ASP A 18 -7.39 -10.84 6.35
N SER A 19 -6.70 -10.10 5.51
CA SER A 19 -6.85 -8.66 5.48
C SER A 19 -8.06 -8.27 4.65
N PRO A 20 -8.81 -7.24 5.05
CA PRO A 20 -9.90 -6.74 4.22
C PRO A 20 -9.42 -5.89 3.06
N TYR A 21 -8.12 -5.74 2.91
CA TYR A 21 -7.58 -4.84 1.89
C TYR A 21 -7.20 -5.58 0.62
N SER A 22 -7.45 -4.95 -0.51
CA SER A 22 -7.05 -5.48 -1.80
C SER A 22 -5.54 -5.39 -1.96
N ARG A 23 -5.03 -5.99 -3.03
CA ARG A 23 -3.61 -5.92 -3.31
C ARG A 23 -3.14 -4.48 -3.49
N ALA A 24 -3.87 -3.68 -4.27
CA ALA A 24 -3.50 -2.29 -4.47
C ALA A 24 -3.53 -1.51 -3.17
N GLU A 25 -4.55 -1.75 -2.36
CA GLU A 25 -4.67 -1.09 -1.06
C GLU A 25 -3.51 -1.47 -0.14
N THR A 26 -3.12 -2.73 -0.18
CA THR A 26 -2.02 -3.19 0.65
C THR A 26 -0.70 -2.55 0.22
N LEU A 27 -0.47 -2.45 -1.08
CA LEU A 27 0.76 -1.83 -1.57
C LEU A 27 0.83 -0.36 -1.21
N VAL A 28 -0.30 0.33 -1.31
CA VAL A 28 -0.37 1.72 -0.89
C VAL A 28 -0.08 1.84 0.60
N LEU A 29 -0.69 0.96 1.40
CA LEU A 29 -0.46 0.97 2.85
C LEU A 29 1.01 0.76 3.20
N VAL A 30 1.67 -0.17 2.53
CA VAL A 30 3.08 -0.42 2.79
C VAL A 30 3.92 0.82 2.52
N HIS A 31 3.62 1.49 1.42
CA HIS A 31 4.37 2.70 1.09
C HIS A 31 4.10 3.80 2.11
N LEU A 32 2.83 3.99 2.48
CA LEU A 32 2.47 5.00 3.45
C LEU A 32 3.12 4.74 4.81
N ARG A 33 3.12 3.48 5.23
CA ARG A 33 3.73 3.10 6.49
C ARG A 33 5.22 3.37 6.49
N THR A 34 5.87 3.08 5.38
CA THR A 34 7.30 3.30 5.23
C THR A 34 7.63 4.79 5.31
N VAL A 35 6.86 5.61 4.60
CA VAL A 35 7.07 7.04 4.62
C VAL A 35 6.82 7.61 6.02
N TYR A 36 5.74 7.15 6.64
CA TYR A 36 5.38 7.63 7.95
C TYR A 36 6.49 7.35 8.96
N GLN A 37 7.02 6.13 8.92
CA GLN A 37 8.09 5.75 9.84
C GLN A 37 9.34 6.59 9.61
N ARG A 38 9.71 6.80 8.36
CA ARG A 38 10.91 7.56 8.02
C ARG A 38 10.79 9.02 8.44
N GLU A 39 9.65 9.63 8.11
CA GLU A 39 9.47 11.05 8.39
C GLU A 39 9.23 11.30 9.87
N SER A 40 8.53 10.40 10.54
CA SER A 40 8.31 10.55 11.97
C SER A 40 9.60 10.47 12.74
N ALA A 41 10.50 9.59 12.30
CA ALA A 41 11.78 9.43 12.97
C ALA A 41 12.64 10.68 12.84
N SER A 42 12.42 11.49 11.81
CA SER A 42 13.19 12.71 11.64
C SER A 42 12.63 13.90 12.42
N GLY A 43 11.56 13.68 13.17
CA GLY A 43 11.01 14.73 14.01
C GLY A 43 9.97 15.62 13.36
N GLU A 44 9.50 15.25 12.19
CA GLU A 44 8.47 16.01 11.52
C GLU A 44 7.17 15.95 12.32
N GLY A 45 6.48 17.07 12.42
CA GLY A 45 5.23 17.11 13.15
C GLY A 45 4.10 16.44 12.44
N SER A 46 4.05 16.54 11.14
CA SER A 46 3.03 15.88 10.32
C SER A 46 3.68 15.32 9.09
N VAL A 47 3.21 14.16 8.69
CA VAL A 47 3.76 13.48 7.52
C VAL A 47 2.80 13.65 6.36
N ARG A 48 3.29 14.20 5.27
CA ARG A 48 2.46 14.43 4.09
C ARG A 48 3.11 13.81 2.87
N ILE A 49 2.29 13.45 1.91
CA ILE A 49 2.77 12.80 0.70
C ILE A 49 1.88 13.17 -0.47
N ASP A 50 2.48 13.30 -1.64
CA ASP A 50 1.73 13.58 -2.87
C ASP A 50 1.35 12.29 -3.57
N ILE A 51 0.23 12.32 -4.27
CA ILE A 51 -0.24 11.15 -4.98
C ILE A 51 0.75 10.69 -6.05
N GLU A 52 1.48 11.60 -6.66
CA GLU A 52 2.48 11.22 -7.65
C GLU A 52 3.57 10.34 -7.04
N ASP A 53 3.96 10.64 -5.81
CA ASP A 53 4.95 9.84 -5.13
C ASP A 53 4.43 8.43 -4.87
N ILE A 54 3.19 8.35 -4.43
CA ILE A 54 2.56 7.05 -4.20
C ILE A 54 2.48 6.26 -5.49
N GLU A 55 2.01 6.91 -6.55
CA GLU A 55 1.86 6.24 -7.84
C GLU A 55 3.19 5.72 -8.37
N GLN A 56 4.22 6.53 -8.27
CA GLN A 56 5.52 6.16 -8.77
C GLN A 56 6.04 4.90 -8.10
N THR A 57 5.90 4.84 -6.79
CA THR A 57 6.39 3.69 -6.04
C THR A 57 5.53 2.46 -6.27
N VAL A 58 4.21 2.62 -6.15
CA VAL A 58 3.30 1.48 -6.23
C VAL A 58 3.27 0.91 -7.64
N LEU A 59 3.31 1.78 -8.66
CA LEU A 59 3.27 1.29 -10.03
C LEU A 59 4.47 0.43 -10.36
N SER A 60 5.59 0.62 -9.67
CA SER A 60 6.75 -0.21 -9.94
C SER A 60 6.49 -1.68 -9.61
N TYR A 61 5.54 -1.95 -8.71
CA TYR A 61 5.19 -3.33 -8.39
C TYR A 61 4.23 -3.93 -9.39
N PHE A 62 3.68 -3.11 -10.28
CA PHE A 62 2.74 -3.58 -11.30
C PHE A 62 3.33 -3.51 -12.70
N ALA A 63 4.64 -3.35 -12.80
CA ALA A 63 5.26 -3.08 -14.09
C ALA A 63 4.96 -4.14 -15.13
N ASP A 64 4.86 -5.38 -14.69
CA ASP A 64 4.65 -6.49 -15.60
C ASP A 64 3.22 -6.99 -15.62
N VAL A 65 2.31 -6.26 -15.01
CA VAL A 65 0.92 -6.71 -14.90
C VAL A 65 0.11 -6.15 -16.07
N ASP A 66 -0.77 -6.96 -16.61
CA ASP A 66 -1.65 -6.53 -17.68
C ASP A 66 -2.61 -5.48 -17.18
N GLY A 67 -3.12 -4.68 -18.07
CA GLY A 67 -4.10 -3.68 -17.74
C GLY A 67 -3.58 -2.26 -17.87
N GLY A 68 -2.28 -2.11 -17.91
CA GLY A 68 -1.66 -0.83 -18.18
C GLY A 68 -1.69 0.12 -17.00
N THR A 69 -1.02 1.22 -17.19
CA THR A 69 -0.80 2.21 -16.15
C THR A 69 -2.11 2.87 -15.71
N ALA A 70 -2.99 3.18 -16.66
CA ALA A 70 -4.23 3.88 -16.31
C ALA A 70 -5.09 3.06 -15.37
N LYS A 71 -5.15 1.76 -15.59
CA LYS A 71 -5.94 0.89 -14.72
C LYS A 71 -5.35 0.87 -13.31
N GLN A 72 -4.02 0.78 -13.23
CA GLN A 72 -3.38 0.75 -11.93
C GLN A 72 -3.49 2.08 -11.20
N GLN A 73 -3.44 3.18 -11.94
CA GLN A 73 -3.64 4.48 -11.31
C GLN A 73 -5.03 4.62 -10.71
N ARG A 74 -6.04 4.10 -11.40
CA ARG A 74 -7.40 4.13 -10.87
C ARG A 74 -7.50 3.28 -9.60
N ALA A 75 -6.82 2.14 -9.58
CA ALA A 75 -6.82 1.29 -8.39
C ALA A 75 -6.16 2.00 -7.21
N ILE A 76 -5.09 2.73 -7.46
CA ILE A 76 -4.41 3.48 -6.41
C ILE A 76 -5.30 4.58 -5.87
N ARG A 77 -5.99 5.31 -6.76
CA ARG A 77 -6.88 6.38 -6.31
C ARG A 77 -8.06 5.83 -5.50
N SER A 78 -8.61 4.70 -5.93
CA SER A 78 -9.67 4.05 -5.16
C SER A 78 -9.16 3.60 -3.80
N ALA A 79 -7.93 3.11 -3.76
CA ALA A 79 -7.33 2.70 -2.50
C ALA A 79 -7.21 3.89 -1.55
N LEU A 80 -6.75 5.03 -2.06
CA LEU A 80 -6.60 6.21 -1.24
C LEU A 80 -7.95 6.73 -0.76
N ASP A 81 -8.99 6.65 -1.58
CA ASP A 81 -10.33 7.04 -1.16
C ASP A 81 -10.79 6.20 0.02
N ARG A 82 -10.54 4.91 -0.04
CA ARG A 82 -10.92 4.04 1.06
C ARG A 82 -10.14 4.35 2.32
N LEU A 83 -8.83 4.54 2.19
CA LEU A 83 -8.00 4.85 3.35
C LEU A 83 -8.36 6.19 3.96
N ASP A 84 -8.79 7.13 3.15
CA ASP A 84 -9.28 8.41 3.64
C ASP A 84 -10.56 8.21 4.47
N ARG A 85 -11.49 7.42 3.96
CA ARG A 85 -12.72 7.14 4.69
C ARG A 85 -12.43 6.46 6.03
N GLU A 86 -11.37 5.69 6.10
CA GLU A 86 -11.01 4.99 7.32
C GLU A 86 -10.12 5.82 8.24
N GLY A 87 -9.76 7.02 7.82
CA GLY A 87 -8.97 7.90 8.67
C GLY A 87 -7.48 7.62 8.67
N ILE A 88 -7.01 6.72 7.81
CA ILE A 88 -5.60 6.40 7.74
C ILE A 88 -4.84 7.52 7.04
N VAL A 89 -5.46 8.14 6.03
CA VAL A 89 -4.94 9.34 5.42
C VAL A 89 -6.04 10.39 5.42
N GLN A 90 -5.65 11.64 5.22
CA GLN A 90 -6.60 12.75 5.10
C GLN A 90 -6.16 13.60 3.92
N GLU A 91 -6.98 13.66 2.89
CA GLU A 91 -6.68 14.48 1.73
C GLU A 91 -6.87 15.95 2.11
N GLU A 92 -5.81 16.71 2.06
CA GLU A 92 -5.85 18.12 2.46
C GLU A 92 -6.08 19.02 1.28
N THR A 93 -5.43 18.74 0.17
CA THR A 93 -5.71 19.38 -1.09
C THR A 93 -5.70 18.29 -2.13
N SER A 94 -6.14 18.58 -3.33
CA SER A 94 -6.26 17.57 -4.36
C SER A 94 -4.91 16.92 -4.60
N GLY A 95 -4.85 15.62 -4.35
CA GLY A 95 -3.64 14.85 -4.57
C GLY A 95 -2.60 14.97 -3.47
N ARG A 96 -2.92 15.65 -2.38
CA ARG A 96 -1.96 15.76 -1.28
C ARG A 96 -2.59 15.26 0.00
N TYR A 97 -1.93 14.30 0.62
CA TYR A 97 -2.49 13.57 1.76
C TYR A 97 -1.62 13.71 2.99
N ARG A 98 -2.26 13.78 4.14
CA ARG A 98 -1.57 13.66 5.42
C ARG A 98 -1.74 12.23 5.92
N ILE A 99 -0.67 11.60 6.34
CA ILE A 99 -0.70 10.24 6.85
C ILE A 99 -0.89 10.30 8.37
N THR A 100 -1.88 9.58 8.88
CA THR A 100 -2.16 9.60 10.32
C THR A 100 -1.49 8.43 11.02
N ALA A 101 -1.44 8.50 12.34
CA ALA A 101 -0.83 7.45 13.13
C ALA A 101 -1.60 6.12 13.02
N LEU A 102 -2.82 6.14 12.52
CA LEU A 102 -3.56 4.90 12.32
C LEU A 102 -2.84 3.92 11.39
N VAL A 103 -1.97 4.45 10.52
CA VAL A 103 -1.22 3.55 9.65
C VAL A 103 -0.37 2.57 10.44
N GLU A 104 0.08 2.97 11.62
CA GLU A 104 0.88 2.08 12.48
C GLU A 104 0.02 1.00 13.14
N VAL A 105 -1.24 1.31 13.35
CA VAL A 105 -2.16 0.34 13.93
C VAL A 105 -2.52 -0.72 12.89
N VAL A 106 -2.80 -0.27 11.68
CA VAL A 106 -3.22 -1.18 10.62
C VAL A 106 -2.05 -2.03 10.15
N LEU A 107 -0.86 -1.46 10.12
CA LEU A 107 0.30 -2.16 9.60
C LEU A 107 1.45 -2.03 10.59
N SER A 108 1.57 -3.00 11.45
CA SER A 108 2.63 -2.99 12.46
C SER A 108 4.00 -3.16 11.81
N VAL A 109 5.05 -2.91 12.60
CA VAL A 109 6.41 -3.06 12.12
C VAL A 109 6.67 -4.49 11.64
N GLU A 110 6.17 -5.46 12.37
CA GLU A 110 6.38 -6.85 12.02
C GLU A 110 5.67 -7.22 10.72
N THR A 111 4.43 -6.77 10.59
CA THR A 111 3.68 -7.03 9.38
C THR A 111 4.33 -6.35 8.19
N LEU A 112 4.81 -5.13 8.39
CA LEU A 112 5.49 -4.40 7.33
C LEU A 112 6.72 -5.15 6.85
N LYS A 113 7.49 -5.68 7.77
CA LYS A 113 8.70 -6.41 7.43
C LYS A 113 8.38 -7.66 6.60
N GLU A 114 7.35 -8.39 7.00
CA GLU A 114 6.93 -9.57 6.26
C GLU A 114 6.46 -9.22 4.86
N LEU A 115 5.70 -8.15 4.75
CA LEU A 115 5.21 -7.71 3.46
C LEU A 115 6.34 -7.26 2.55
N ARG A 116 7.31 -6.56 3.10
CA ARG A 116 8.45 -6.12 2.31
C ARG A 116 9.24 -7.30 1.77
N GLU A 117 9.41 -8.32 2.58
CA GLU A 117 10.13 -9.51 2.15
C GLU A 117 9.35 -10.23 1.06
N TRP A 118 8.05 -10.32 1.23
CA TRP A 118 7.21 -10.96 0.23
C TRP A 118 7.26 -10.19 -1.10
N LEU A 119 7.17 -8.86 -1.05
CA LEU A 119 7.22 -8.05 -2.25
C LEU A 119 8.57 -8.16 -2.95
N ARG A 120 9.63 -8.22 -2.16
CA ARG A 120 10.97 -8.36 -2.74
C ARG A 120 11.09 -9.69 -3.47
N ALA A 121 10.56 -10.74 -2.89
CA ALA A 121 10.58 -12.06 -3.52
C ALA A 121 9.78 -12.05 -4.81
N GLN A 122 8.63 -11.37 -4.82
CA GLN A 122 7.82 -11.28 -6.02
C GLN A 122 8.55 -10.55 -7.14
N THR A 123 9.23 -9.49 -6.78
CA THR A 123 9.98 -8.71 -7.75
C THR A 123 11.08 -9.54 -8.38
N VAL A 124 11.79 -10.31 -7.57
CA VAL A 124 12.86 -11.15 -8.08
C VAL A 124 12.31 -12.28 -8.95
N VAL A 125 11.25 -12.88 -8.50
CA VAL A 125 10.65 -14.00 -9.24
C VAL A 125 10.08 -13.56 -10.57
N ALA A 126 9.61 -12.35 -10.64
CA ALA A 126 9.00 -11.85 -11.87
C ALA A 126 10.01 -11.70 -13.01
N ARG A 127 11.29 -11.80 -12.70
CA ARG A 127 12.25 -11.72 -13.78
C ARG A 127 12.37 -13.01 -14.54
#